data_c271b08b74ed6e0c8d9149ca59905c3b
#
_entry.id   c271b08b74ed6e0c8d9149ca59905c3b
#
_cell.length_a   1.000
_cell.length_b   1.000
_cell.length_c   1.000
_cell.angle_alpha   90.00
_cell.angle_beta   90.00
_cell.angle_gamma   90.00
#
_symmetry.space_group_name_H-M   'P 1'
#
loop_
_entity.id
_entity.type
_entity.pdbx_description
1 polymer ?
#
loop_
_entity_poly.entity_id
_entity_poly.type
_entity_poly.pdbx_seq_one_letter_code
_entity_poly.pdbx_strand_id
1 'polypeptide(L)'
;MKNNKMKKIVLSILLLTVASSYSQELNVPVATQYLADNPYVISPTYAGIGDNFRINLNGYKQWVGVEDSPQSQALYADFRVLNQSGVGLTLYNDSNGNTRQGGGKVTFAHHIILDYYTEQYLSFGLSYIYNTFRLDTSNFDPANPDSDITDDRSTTNNNFEVGFLYRNKKFYASATATNILQKDFSLEIAYEPNKLTNYQFYTGYVLDIKNRSELEPSVFYQYYQSDGRSVTDLNIKYRKFNRYEDYFWVGASYRFLNDQIGKPLAVGPIVGFLKGYISVGYSYQVTLNDLAAYNAGTHSLTIGFRFLQGLSNCPCTQSPVHD
;
A
#
# COMPACT_ATOMS: atom_id res chain seq x y z
N MET A 1 -13.24 -35.02 -41.27
CA MET A 1 -11.88 -34.90 -40.69
C MET A 1 -11.43 -33.48 -40.39
N LYS A 2 -11.96 -32.41 -41.02
CA LYS A 2 -11.53 -31.03 -40.82
C LYS A 2 -11.97 -30.44 -39.42
N ASN A 3 -13.11 -30.85 -38.88
CA ASN A 3 -13.68 -30.33 -37.63
C ASN A 3 -12.91 -30.78 -36.36
N ASN A 4 -12.25 -31.95 -36.38
CA ASN A 4 -11.49 -32.43 -35.20
C ASN A 4 -10.13 -31.75 -35.03
N LYS A 5 -9.52 -31.26 -36.14
CA LYS A 5 -8.27 -30.50 -36.06
C LYS A 5 -8.52 -29.10 -35.46
N MET A 6 -9.62 -28.45 -35.84
CA MET A 6 -9.99 -27.12 -35.34
C MET A 6 -10.33 -27.17 -33.85
N LYS A 7 -11.06 -28.18 -33.38
CA LYS A 7 -11.35 -28.39 -31.95
C LYS A 7 -10.07 -28.61 -31.12
N LYS A 8 -9.09 -29.37 -31.66
CA LYS A 8 -7.79 -29.58 -30.99
C LYS A 8 -6.96 -28.31 -30.95
N ILE A 9 -6.98 -27.45 -31.98
CA ILE A 9 -6.27 -26.18 -32.01
C ILE A 9 -6.91 -25.20 -31.02
N VAL A 10 -8.24 -25.12 -30.98
CA VAL A 10 -8.96 -24.28 -30.00
C VAL A 10 -8.73 -24.75 -28.57
N LEU A 11 -8.70 -26.06 -28.33
CA LEU A 11 -8.41 -26.65 -27.01
C LEU A 11 -6.95 -26.40 -26.59
N SER A 12 -6.00 -26.47 -27.56
CA SER A 12 -4.57 -26.16 -27.29
C SER A 12 -4.35 -24.66 -27.03
N ILE A 13 -5.09 -23.77 -27.70
CA ILE A 13 -5.06 -22.33 -27.45
C ILE A 13 -5.71 -22.03 -26.08
N LEU A 14 -6.79 -22.72 -25.74
CA LEU A 14 -7.44 -22.58 -24.43
C LEU A 14 -6.57 -23.08 -23.27
N LEU A 15 -5.80 -24.15 -23.49
CA LEU A 15 -4.81 -24.67 -22.51
C LEU A 15 -3.59 -23.77 -22.36
N LEU A 16 -3.19 -23.03 -23.41
CA LEU A 16 -2.09 -22.06 -23.36
C LEU A 16 -2.46 -20.76 -22.65
N THR A 17 -3.75 -20.42 -22.55
CA THR A 17 -4.22 -19.24 -21.81
C THR A 17 -4.38 -19.47 -20.31
N VAL A 18 -4.29 -20.72 -19.81
CA VAL A 18 -4.42 -21.06 -18.39
C VAL A 18 -3.07 -21.05 -17.65
N ALA A 19 -1.94 -20.96 -18.36
CA ALA A 19 -0.62 -20.84 -17.77
C ALA A 19 -0.25 -19.37 -17.47
N SER A 20 -1.16 -18.63 -16.84
CA SER A 20 -0.82 -17.35 -16.21
C SER A 20 -0.22 -17.68 -14.85
N SER A 21 1.10 -17.69 -14.78
CA SER A 21 1.86 -17.83 -13.54
C SER A 21 1.41 -16.74 -12.55
N TYR A 22 0.90 -17.16 -11.43
CA TYR A 22 0.60 -16.27 -10.30
C TYR A 22 1.93 -15.83 -9.70
N SER A 23 2.31 -14.58 -9.98
CA SER A 23 3.42 -13.93 -9.33
C SER A 23 3.05 -13.64 -7.88
N GLN A 24 3.84 -14.13 -6.94
CA GLN A 24 3.70 -13.78 -5.53
C GLN A 24 4.43 -12.46 -5.29
N GLU A 25 3.75 -11.52 -4.65
CA GLU A 25 4.31 -10.19 -4.35
C GLU A 25 5.01 -10.22 -2.99
N LEU A 26 6.31 -9.92 -2.97
CA LEU A 26 7.10 -9.78 -1.75
C LEU A 26 6.95 -8.36 -1.14
N ASN A 27 5.74 -7.87 -1.03
CA ASN A 27 5.41 -6.56 -0.45
C ASN A 27 4.13 -6.63 0.36
N VAL A 28 4.02 -5.78 1.37
CA VAL A 28 2.74 -5.58 2.06
C VAL A 28 1.72 -5.05 1.06
N PRO A 29 0.58 -5.71 0.90
CA PRO A 29 -0.45 -5.24 0.02
C PRO A 29 -0.92 -3.85 0.42
N VAL A 30 -0.86 -2.90 -0.51
CA VAL A 30 -1.43 -1.57 -0.30
C VAL A 30 -2.91 -1.64 -0.67
N ALA A 31 -3.77 -1.55 0.34
CA ALA A 31 -5.21 -1.40 0.12
C ALA A 31 -5.61 0.07 0.30
N THR A 32 -6.30 0.39 1.37
CA THR A 32 -6.78 1.75 1.64
C THR A 32 -6.15 2.38 2.89
N GLN A 33 -5.10 1.75 3.45
CA GLN A 33 -4.46 2.20 4.69
C GLN A 33 -3.91 3.63 4.60
N TYR A 34 -3.40 4.01 3.42
CA TYR A 34 -2.85 5.36 3.19
C TYR A 34 -3.92 6.46 3.25
N LEU A 35 -5.18 6.11 3.00
CA LEU A 35 -6.32 7.03 3.07
C LEU A 35 -6.75 7.36 4.52
N ALA A 36 -6.28 6.59 5.49
CA ALA A 36 -6.48 6.86 6.91
C ALA A 36 -5.48 7.91 7.45
N ASP A 37 -5.16 8.94 6.66
CA ASP A 37 -4.19 10.00 6.96
C ASP A 37 -2.78 9.46 7.28
N ASN A 38 -2.42 8.34 6.66
CA ASN A 38 -1.12 7.69 6.80
C ASN A 38 -0.43 7.45 5.44
N PRO A 39 -0.06 8.49 4.69
CA PRO A 39 0.61 8.34 3.40
C PRO A 39 2.04 7.76 3.52
N TYR A 40 2.60 7.66 4.71
CA TYR A 40 3.87 6.98 4.97
C TYR A 40 3.83 5.49 4.57
N VAL A 41 2.63 4.87 4.51
CA VAL A 41 2.44 3.52 3.98
C VAL A 41 2.98 3.35 2.55
N ILE A 42 2.79 4.37 1.70
CA ILE A 42 3.09 4.30 0.26
C ILE A 42 4.38 5.01 -0.15
N SER A 43 4.97 5.81 0.72
CA SER A 43 6.23 6.49 0.38
C SER A 43 7.06 6.83 1.60
N PRO A 44 8.38 6.58 1.55
CA PRO A 44 9.31 6.95 2.62
C PRO A 44 9.39 8.46 2.83
N THR A 45 9.01 9.25 1.84
CA THR A 45 9.12 10.71 1.86
C THR A 45 8.19 11.39 2.87
N TYR A 46 7.18 10.68 3.36
CA TYR A 46 6.25 11.22 4.36
C TYR A 46 6.74 11.05 5.81
N ALA A 47 7.86 10.37 6.04
CA ALA A 47 8.42 10.23 7.38
C ALA A 47 8.81 11.60 7.96
N GLY A 48 8.27 11.94 9.13
CA GLY A 48 8.52 13.20 9.83
C GLY A 48 7.77 14.41 9.28
N ILE A 49 6.80 14.21 8.36
CA ILE A 49 5.85 15.27 7.99
C ILE A 49 4.74 15.30 9.04
N GLY A 50 4.51 16.47 9.64
CA GLY A 50 3.62 16.67 10.77
C GLY A 50 4.40 17.02 12.03
N ASP A 51 3.70 17.52 13.04
CA ASP A 51 4.33 18.02 14.27
C ASP A 51 4.45 17.00 15.39
N ASN A 52 3.84 15.83 15.19
CA ASN A 52 3.75 14.79 16.20
C ASN A 52 4.63 13.59 15.89
N PHE A 53 5.03 12.87 16.92
CA PHE A 53 5.43 11.50 16.80
C PHE A 53 4.17 10.66 16.56
N ARG A 54 4.11 9.94 15.44
CA ARG A 54 2.95 9.16 15.03
C ARG A 54 3.23 7.68 15.11
N ILE A 55 2.28 6.94 15.64
CA ILE A 55 2.23 5.47 15.55
C ILE A 55 0.88 5.09 14.96
N ASN A 56 0.86 4.30 13.91
CA ASN A 56 -0.35 3.77 13.31
C ASN A 56 -0.29 2.24 13.33
N LEU A 57 -1.32 1.62 13.88
CA LEU A 57 -1.57 0.19 13.83
C LEU A 57 -2.61 -0.07 12.76
N ASN A 58 -2.34 -0.94 11.83
CA ASN A 58 -3.27 -1.32 10.79
C ASN A 58 -3.54 -2.82 10.82
N GLY A 59 -4.81 -3.18 10.72
CA GLY A 59 -5.27 -4.54 10.48
C GLY A 59 -6.13 -4.56 9.22
N TYR A 60 -5.88 -5.52 8.33
CA TYR A 60 -6.58 -5.66 7.07
C TYR A 60 -6.88 -7.13 6.80
N LYS A 61 -8.11 -7.42 6.37
CA LYS A 61 -8.54 -8.76 5.96
C LYS A 61 -9.34 -8.66 4.67
N GLN A 62 -8.87 -9.36 3.64
CA GLN A 62 -9.49 -9.42 2.33
C GLN A 62 -10.38 -10.66 2.21
N TRP A 63 -11.45 -10.58 1.43
CA TRP A 63 -12.38 -11.67 1.14
C TRP A 63 -12.89 -12.37 2.41
N VAL A 64 -13.43 -11.59 3.33
CA VAL A 64 -13.99 -12.12 4.58
C VAL A 64 -15.04 -13.18 4.28
N GLY A 65 -14.93 -14.32 4.96
CA GLY A 65 -15.76 -15.52 4.73
C GLY A 65 -15.06 -16.60 3.90
N VAL A 66 -13.96 -16.27 3.23
CA VAL A 66 -13.09 -17.25 2.57
C VAL A 66 -12.04 -17.74 3.55
N GLU A 67 -11.88 -19.06 3.67
CA GLU A 67 -10.84 -19.66 4.51
C GLU A 67 -9.46 -19.28 3.98
N ASP A 68 -8.50 -19.10 4.89
CA ASP A 68 -7.12 -18.68 4.59
C ASP A 68 -6.97 -17.45 3.67
N SER A 69 -7.99 -16.61 3.64
CA SER A 69 -7.98 -15.38 2.86
C SER A 69 -6.88 -14.41 3.29
N PRO A 70 -6.39 -13.54 2.38
CA PRO A 70 -5.31 -12.61 2.68
C PRO A 70 -5.63 -11.72 3.87
N GLN A 71 -4.69 -11.64 4.80
CA GLN A 71 -4.75 -10.75 5.95
C GLN A 71 -3.38 -10.17 6.25
N SER A 72 -3.36 -8.93 6.71
CA SER A 72 -2.14 -8.21 7.05
C SER A 72 -2.29 -7.44 8.34
N GLN A 73 -1.21 -7.37 9.09
CA GLN A 73 -1.06 -6.53 10.27
C GLN A 73 0.21 -5.71 10.12
N ALA A 74 0.12 -4.42 10.36
CA ALA A 74 1.27 -3.55 10.24
C ALA A 74 1.29 -2.47 11.33
N LEU A 75 2.51 -2.12 11.74
CA LEU A 75 2.82 -0.98 12.59
C LEU A 75 3.65 0.00 11.77
N TYR A 76 3.24 1.24 11.76
CA TYR A 76 3.95 2.36 11.16
C TYR A 76 4.25 3.38 12.26
N ALA A 77 5.50 3.77 12.40
CA ALA A 77 5.90 4.81 13.32
C ALA A 77 6.82 5.80 12.60
N ASP A 78 6.58 7.08 12.73
CA ASP A 78 7.45 8.10 12.16
C ASP A 78 7.48 9.36 13.04
N PHE A 79 8.61 10.05 13.00
CA PHE A 79 8.78 11.31 13.70
C PHE A 79 9.90 12.16 13.09
N ARG A 80 9.86 13.43 13.37
CA ARG A 80 10.89 14.38 12.97
C ARG A 80 12.04 14.35 13.96
N VAL A 81 13.25 14.17 13.47
CA VAL A 81 14.49 14.13 14.30
C VAL A 81 15.30 15.41 14.20
N LEU A 82 15.23 16.12 13.09
CA LEU A 82 15.88 17.42 12.84
C LEU A 82 14.90 18.37 12.17
N ASN A 83 15.26 19.63 12.00
CA ASN A 83 14.40 20.65 11.40
C ASN A 83 13.79 20.24 10.05
N GLN A 84 14.55 19.53 9.25
CA GLN A 84 14.20 19.13 7.87
C GLN A 84 14.29 17.62 7.66
N SER A 85 14.44 16.82 8.71
CA SER A 85 14.63 15.38 8.55
C SER A 85 13.75 14.60 9.49
N GLY A 86 13.20 13.51 8.96
CA GLY A 86 12.41 12.54 9.70
C GLY A 86 12.96 11.13 9.58
N VAL A 87 12.58 10.29 10.52
CA VAL A 87 12.83 8.85 10.49
C VAL A 87 11.53 8.10 10.66
N GLY A 88 11.51 6.88 10.17
CA GLY A 88 10.35 6.02 10.27
C GLY A 88 10.73 4.55 10.44
N LEU A 89 9.81 3.80 11.01
CA LEU A 89 9.85 2.36 11.17
C LEU A 89 8.53 1.77 10.69
N THR A 90 8.60 0.74 9.88
CA THR A 90 7.46 -0.11 9.55
C THR A 90 7.77 -1.53 9.96
N LEU A 91 6.84 -2.19 10.64
CA LEU A 91 6.86 -3.62 10.89
C LEU A 91 5.57 -4.21 10.35
N TYR A 92 5.64 -5.38 9.74
CA TYR A 92 4.45 -6.01 9.19
C TYR A 92 4.51 -7.53 9.23
N ASN A 93 3.33 -8.14 9.21
CA ASN A 93 3.11 -9.56 9.07
C ASN A 93 1.90 -9.78 8.18
N ASP A 94 2.11 -10.49 7.08
CA ASP A 94 1.12 -10.77 6.06
C ASP A 94 0.96 -12.27 5.88
N SER A 95 -0.26 -12.72 5.63
CA SER A 95 -0.56 -14.12 5.35
C SER A 95 -1.57 -14.24 4.23
N ASN A 96 -1.34 -15.19 3.32
CA ASN A 96 -2.21 -15.47 2.19
C ASN A 96 -2.14 -16.97 1.87
N GLY A 97 -3.19 -17.71 2.20
CA GLY A 97 -3.15 -19.16 2.13
C GLY A 97 -2.02 -19.73 2.99
N ASN A 98 -1.21 -20.58 2.37
CA ASN A 98 -0.02 -21.18 3.01
C ASN A 98 1.21 -20.26 2.99
N THR A 99 1.12 -19.08 2.41
CA THR A 99 2.24 -18.15 2.38
C THR A 99 2.21 -17.21 3.58
N ARG A 100 3.37 -16.95 4.15
CA ARG A 100 3.59 -16.00 5.24
C ARG A 100 4.71 -15.06 4.84
N GLN A 101 4.49 -13.78 5.01
CA GLN A 101 5.49 -12.75 4.76
C GLN A 101 5.57 -11.83 5.96
N GLY A 102 6.78 -11.64 6.48
CA GLY A 102 7.01 -10.72 7.59
C GLY A 102 8.26 -9.92 7.37
N GLY A 103 8.31 -8.73 7.95
CA GLY A 103 9.48 -7.90 7.79
C GLY A 103 9.35 -6.52 8.38
N GLY A 104 10.28 -5.66 8.00
CA GLY A 104 10.27 -4.28 8.43
C GLY A 104 11.04 -3.36 7.49
N LYS A 105 10.78 -2.07 7.64
CA LYS A 105 11.50 -0.99 6.96
C LYS A 105 12.00 0.00 7.98
N VAL A 106 13.25 0.47 7.80
CA VAL A 106 13.78 1.64 8.49
C VAL A 106 13.95 2.73 7.46
N THR A 107 13.39 3.89 7.74
CA THR A 107 13.28 5.01 6.80
C THR A 107 14.02 6.23 7.31
N PHE A 108 14.65 6.94 6.38
CA PHE A 108 15.12 8.31 6.55
C PHE A 108 14.52 9.18 5.46
N ALA A 109 14.02 10.36 5.84
CA ALA A 109 13.51 11.37 4.90
C ALA A 109 14.16 12.73 5.17
N HIS A 110 14.35 13.50 4.09
CA HIS A 110 14.85 14.86 4.15
C HIS A 110 13.96 15.79 3.32
N HIS A 111 13.60 16.95 3.90
CA HIS A 111 12.65 17.88 3.34
C HIS A 111 13.32 19.21 3.03
N ILE A 112 13.25 19.66 1.79
CA ILE A 112 13.93 20.85 1.27
C ILE A 112 12.89 21.92 0.96
N ILE A 113 13.17 23.16 1.32
CA ILE A 113 12.41 24.32 0.89
C ILE A 113 12.97 24.75 -0.46
N LEU A 114 12.17 24.62 -1.52
CA LEU A 114 12.53 25.13 -2.85
C LEU A 114 12.22 26.64 -2.94
N ASP A 115 11.07 27.03 -2.45
CA ASP A 115 10.66 28.41 -2.39
C ASP A 115 9.72 28.62 -1.19
N TYR A 116 10.12 29.51 -0.29
CA TYR A 116 9.37 29.84 0.91
C TYR A 116 8.10 30.65 0.60
N TYR A 117 8.17 31.57 -0.37
CA TYR A 117 7.06 32.48 -0.67
C TYR A 117 5.90 31.80 -1.41
N THR A 118 6.22 30.84 -2.26
CA THR A 118 5.24 30.07 -3.02
C THR A 118 4.92 28.71 -2.36
N GLU A 119 5.48 28.47 -1.17
CA GLU A 119 5.27 27.24 -0.37
C GLU A 119 5.60 25.95 -1.17
N GLN A 120 6.76 25.96 -1.82
CA GLN A 120 7.22 24.81 -2.60
C GLN A 120 8.26 24.02 -1.81
N TYR A 121 7.99 22.73 -1.68
CA TYR A 121 8.83 21.80 -0.92
C TYR A 121 9.12 20.54 -1.74
N LEU A 122 10.33 20.03 -1.62
CA LEU A 122 10.75 18.75 -2.18
C LEU A 122 11.26 17.87 -1.05
N SER A 123 10.76 16.65 -0.98
CA SER A 123 11.21 15.67 0.00
C SER A 123 11.82 14.45 -0.69
N PHE A 124 12.90 13.93 -0.12
CA PHE A 124 13.55 12.69 -0.51
C PHE A 124 13.39 11.69 0.62
N GLY A 125 13.14 10.43 0.28
CA GLY A 125 13.04 9.36 1.25
C GLY A 125 13.82 8.14 0.79
N LEU A 126 14.47 7.48 1.75
CA LEU A 126 15.18 6.23 1.55
C LEU A 126 14.76 5.28 2.67
N SER A 127 14.40 4.05 2.31
CA SER A 127 14.21 2.97 3.28
C SER A 127 15.09 1.79 2.98
N TYR A 128 15.60 1.16 4.03
CA TYR A 128 16.12 -0.19 3.99
C TYR A 128 15.01 -1.16 4.37
N ILE A 129 14.81 -2.20 3.56
CA ILE A 129 13.77 -3.21 3.71
C ILE A 129 14.43 -4.53 4.06
N TYR A 130 13.94 -5.16 5.14
CA TYR A 130 14.19 -6.55 5.48
C TYR A 130 12.88 -7.32 5.45
N ASN A 131 12.82 -8.41 4.70
CA ASN A 131 11.60 -9.11 4.39
C ASN A 131 11.89 -10.62 4.32
N THR A 132 11.07 -11.42 4.98
CA THR A 132 11.14 -12.87 4.95
C THR A 132 9.83 -13.41 4.40
N PHE A 133 9.94 -14.22 3.39
CA PHE A 133 8.85 -14.99 2.81
C PHE A 133 9.00 -16.45 3.21
N ARG A 134 7.90 -17.08 3.63
CA ARG A 134 7.84 -18.49 3.98
C ARG A 134 6.62 -19.15 3.34
N LEU A 135 6.83 -20.30 2.72
CA LEU A 135 5.78 -21.21 2.31
C LEU A 135 5.65 -22.30 3.39
N ASP A 136 4.47 -22.39 4.01
CA ASP A 136 4.14 -23.39 5.04
C ASP A 136 3.46 -24.59 4.35
N THR A 137 4.13 -25.72 4.36
CA THR A 137 3.66 -26.96 3.72
C THR A 137 2.96 -27.90 4.71
N SER A 138 2.84 -27.54 5.97
CA SER A 138 2.29 -28.40 7.04
C SER A 138 0.84 -28.86 6.78
N ASN A 139 0.09 -28.11 5.99
CA ASN A 139 -1.31 -28.42 5.65
C ASN A 139 -1.46 -29.14 4.30
N PHE A 140 -0.36 -29.48 3.64
CA PHE A 140 -0.42 -30.21 2.37
C PHE A 140 -0.73 -31.69 2.61
N ASP A 141 -1.51 -32.30 1.71
CA ASP A 141 -1.89 -33.71 1.81
C ASP A 141 -0.65 -34.62 1.62
N PRO A 142 -0.22 -35.35 2.64
CA PRO A 142 0.92 -36.24 2.52
C PRO A 142 0.71 -37.39 1.52
N ALA A 143 -0.56 -37.70 1.19
CA ALA A 143 -0.91 -38.77 0.25
C ALA A 143 -0.79 -38.35 -1.21
N ASN A 144 -0.77 -37.02 -1.48
CA ASN A 144 -0.54 -36.43 -2.81
C ASN A 144 0.55 -35.37 -2.72
N PRO A 145 1.81 -35.75 -2.46
CA PRO A 145 2.89 -34.78 -2.40
C PRO A 145 3.07 -34.14 -3.77
N ASP A 146 3.08 -32.81 -3.81
CA ASP A 146 3.53 -32.07 -4.98
C ASP A 146 5.04 -32.31 -5.13
N SER A 147 5.46 -32.90 -6.25
CA SER A 147 6.87 -33.21 -6.52
C SER A 147 7.77 -31.99 -6.48
N ASP A 148 7.20 -30.80 -6.68
CA ASP A 148 7.92 -29.54 -6.77
C ASP A 148 7.99 -28.79 -5.42
N ILE A 149 7.17 -29.21 -4.43
CA ILE A 149 7.08 -28.60 -3.10
C ILE A 149 7.19 -29.70 -2.03
N THR A 150 8.41 -30.11 -1.73
CA THR A 150 8.66 -31.18 -0.74
C THR A 150 8.87 -30.71 0.68
N ASP A 151 9.29 -29.45 0.87
CA ASP A 151 9.68 -28.90 2.18
C ASP A 151 9.26 -27.44 2.35
N ASP A 152 9.16 -27.00 3.61
CA ASP A 152 9.01 -25.60 3.98
C ASP A 152 10.11 -24.75 3.34
N ARG A 153 9.72 -23.76 2.55
CA ARG A 153 10.67 -22.84 1.92
C ARG A 153 10.66 -21.49 2.62
N SER A 154 11.84 -20.96 2.89
CA SER A 154 12.01 -19.64 3.44
C SER A 154 13.04 -18.85 2.65
N THR A 155 12.67 -17.67 2.20
CA THR A 155 13.54 -16.75 1.45
C THR A 155 13.58 -15.40 2.14
N THR A 156 14.77 -14.82 2.25
CA THR A 156 14.99 -13.48 2.81
C THR A 156 15.37 -12.50 1.72
N ASN A 157 14.72 -11.35 1.71
CA ASN A 157 15.00 -10.26 0.80
C ASN A 157 15.46 -9.01 1.57
N ASN A 158 16.69 -8.55 1.29
CA ASN A 158 17.21 -7.27 1.73
C ASN A 158 17.20 -6.32 0.55
N ASN A 159 16.53 -5.19 0.67
CA ASN A 159 16.32 -4.29 -0.45
C ASN A 159 16.21 -2.83 0.00
N PHE A 160 16.02 -1.93 -0.94
CA PHE A 160 15.82 -0.52 -0.69
C PHE A 160 14.56 0.01 -1.37
N GLU A 161 14.06 1.09 -0.81
CA GLU A 161 12.97 1.88 -1.35
C GLU A 161 13.44 3.33 -1.40
N VAL A 162 13.20 4.00 -2.52
CA VAL A 162 13.50 5.43 -2.70
C VAL A 162 12.25 6.16 -3.12
N GLY A 163 12.09 7.39 -2.67
CA GLY A 163 10.93 8.21 -3.00
C GLY A 163 11.26 9.69 -3.14
N PHE A 164 10.40 10.38 -3.89
CA PHE A 164 10.38 11.82 -4.06
C PHE A 164 8.96 12.31 -3.79
N LEU A 165 8.82 13.43 -3.11
CA LEU A 165 7.54 14.10 -2.88
C LEU A 165 7.70 15.59 -3.15
N TYR A 166 6.94 16.09 -4.10
CA TYR A 166 6.78 17.50 -4.35
C TYR A 166 5.48 18.01 -3.73
N ARG A 167 5.54 19.13 -3.03
CA ARG A 167 4.38 19.81 -2.47
C ARG A 167 4.42 21.29 -2.84
N ASN A 168 3.26 21.81 -3.20
CA ASN A 168 3.05 23.23 -3.44
C ASN A 168 1.70 23.62 -2.85
N LYS A 169 1.70 24.35 -1.74
CA LYS A 169 0.49 24.66 -0.97
C LYS A 169 -0.30 23.38 -0.67
N LYS A 170 -1.49 23.27 -1.22
CA LYS A 170 -2.42 22.15 -1.06
C LYS A 170 -2.25 21.02 -2.09
N PHE A 171 -1.38 21.20 -3.06
CA PHE A 171 -1.04 20.16 -4.05
C PHE A 171 0.10 19.29 -3.56
N TYR A 172 0.02 17.99 -3.81
CA TYR A 172 1.11 17.06 -3.55
C TYR A 172 1.20 15.99 -4.65
N ALA A 173 2.43 15.57 -4.95
CA ALA A 173 2.71 14.47 -5.87
C ALA A 173 3.94 13.70 -5.40
N SER A 174 3.81 12.40 -5.18
CA SER A 174 4.91 11.52 -4.80
C SER A 174 5.14 10.42 -5.82
N ALA A 175 6.40 10.04 -5.98
CA ALA A 175 6.85 8.90 -6.76
C ALA A 175 7.78 8.05 -5.90
N THR A 176 7.55 6.74 -5.87
CA THR A 176 8.32 5.79 -5.05
C THR A 176 8.68 4.57 -5.88
N ALA A 177 9.91 4.10 -5.76
CA ALA A 177 10.36 2.82 -6.30
C ALA A 177 10.77 1.93 -5.13
N THR A 178 10.15 0.76 -5.03
CA THR A 178 10.38 -0.23 -3.96
C THR A 178 11.06 -1.46 -4.53
N ASN A 179 11.90 -2.13 -3.74
CA ASN A 179 12.69 -3.29 -4.14
C ASN A 179 13.56 -3.01 -5.36
N ILE A 180 14.36 -1.95 -5.29
CA ILE A 180 15.17 -1.46 -6.41
C ILE A 180 16.38 -2.33 -6.73
N LEU A 181 16.87 -3.14 -5.78
CA LEU A 181 17.94 -4.09 -6.03
C LEU A 181 17.36 -5.33 -6.73
N GLN A 182 17.88 -5.59 -7.91
CA GLN A 182 17.60 -6.85 -8.60
C GLN A 182 18.30 -7.99 -7.86
N LYS A 183 17.57 -9.09 -7.62
CA LYS A 183 18.16 -10.32 -7.10
C LYS A 183 18.07 -11.40 -8.18
N ASP A 184 19.19 -12.02 -8.44
CA ASP A 184 19.22 -13.29 -9.18
C ASP A 184 18.81 -14.38 -8.17
N PHE A 185 17.56 -14.81 -8.24
CA PHE A 185 17.16 -16.03 -7.57
C PHE A 185 17.82 -17.18 -8.33
N SER A 186 18.62 -17.99 -7.64
CA SER A 186 19.29 -19.14 -8.21
C SER A 186 18.28 -20.10 -8.87
N LEU A 187 18.71 -20.84 -9.87
CA LEU A 187 17.91 -21.75 -10.70
C LEU A 187 17.03 -22.76 -9.93
N GLU A 188 17.20 -22.89 -8.63
CA GLU A 188 16.40 -23.74 -7.73
C GLU A 188 15.01 -23.18 -7.42
N ILE A 189 14.72 -21.91 -7.76
CA ILE A 189 13.43 -21.27 -7.48
C ILE A 189 12.87 -20.69 -8.78
N ALA A 190 12.62 -21.57 -9.74
CA ALA A 190 12.14 -21.21 -11.10
C ALA A 190 10.73 -20.55 -11.12
N TYR A 191 10.02 -20.57 -10.01
CA TYR A 191 8.63 -20.08 -9.90
C TYR A 191 8.48 -18.75 -9.14
N GLU A 192 9.56 -18.18 -8.62
CA GLU A 192 9.51 -16.88 -7.93
C GLU A 192 9.77 -15.72 -8.92
N PRO A 193 9.09 -14.57 -8.73
CA PRO A 193 9.27 -13.44 -9.62
C PRO A 193 10.69 -12.87 -9.51
N ASN A 194 11.42 -12.89 -10.63
CA ASN A 194 12.79 -12.38 -10.70
C ASN A 194 12.89 -10.86 -10.54
N LYS A 195 11.80 -10.12 -10.74
CA LYS A 195 11.76 -8.67 -10.71
C LYS A 195 10.77 -8.20 -9.65
N LEU A 196 11.26 -7.91 -8.46
CA LEU A 196 10.45 -7.47 -7.33
C LEU A 196 10.15 -5.96 -7.32
N THR A 197 10.78 -5.20 -8.22
CA THR A 197 10.63 -3.75 -8.27
C THR A 197 9.19 -3.37 -8.59
N ASN A 198 8.63 -2.47 -7.79
CA ASN A 198 7.36 -1.82 -8.10
C ASN A 198 7.49 -0.30 -7.96
N TYR A 199 6.68 0.40 -8.73
CA TYR A 199 6.62 1.85 -8.79
C TYR A 199 5.26 2.31 -8.31
N GLN A 200 5.26 3.32 -7.43
CA GLN A 200 4.05 3.89 -6.86
C GLN A 200 4.04 5.40 -7.12
N PHE A 201 2.88 5.90 -7.53
CA PHE A 201 2.63 7.33 -7.72
C PHE A 201 1.38 7.71 -6.95
N TYR A 202 1.47 8.76 -6.15
CA TYR A 202 0.34 9.27 -5.42
C TYR A 202 0.27 10.78 -5.55
N THR A 203 -0.87 11.29 -5.97
CA THR A 203 -1.09 12.71 -6.16
C THR A 203 -2.48 13.10 -5.71
N GLY A 204 -2.62 14.30 -5.21
CA GLY A 204 -3.90 14.84 -4.79
C GLY A 204 -3.85 16.36 -4.58
N TYR A 205 -5.01 16.88 -4.29
CA TYR A 205 -5.20 18.30 -3.99
C TYR A 205 -6.20 18.46 -2.85
N VAL A 206 -5.86 19.27 -1.85
CA VAL A 206 -6.76 19.60 -0.74
C VAL A 206 -7.46 20.90 -1.05
N LEU A 207 -8.78 20.85 -1.23
CA LEU A 207 -9.66 21.99 -1.50
C LEU A 207 -10.29 22.46 -0.20
N ASP A 208 -10.00 23.68 0.21
CA ASP A 208 -10.70 24.30 1.34
C ASP A 208 -12.15 24.63 0.95
N ILE A 209 -13.09 24.12 1.71
CA ILE A 209 -14.51 24.42 1.57
C ILE A 209 -14.95 25.30 2.75
N LYS A 210 -16.04 26.06 2.57
CA LYS A 210 -16.61 26.87 3.65
C LYS A 210 -16.86 26.04 4.92
N ASN A 211 -16.87 26.70 6.07
CA ASN A 211 -17.21 26.11 7.37
C ASN A 211 -16.20 25.07 7.88
N ARG A 212 -14.90 25.33 7.75
CA ARG A 212 -13.84 24.42 8.24
C ARG A 212 -14.00 23.01 7.68
N SER A 213 -14.10 22.89 6.38
CA SER A 213 -14.20 21.63 5.70
C SER A 213 -13.21 21.58 4.56
N GLU A 214 -12.73 20.38 4.25
CA GLU A 214 -11.83 20.11 3.15
C GLU A 214 -12.38 19.00 2.27
N LEU A 215 -12.10 19.07 0.97
CA LEU A 215 -12.34 18.00 0.00
C LEU A 215 -11.01 17.65 -0.65
N GLU A 216 -10.65 16.39 -0.62
CA GLU A 216 -9.39 15.87 -1.18
C GLU A 216 -9.67 14.81 -2.24
N PRO A 217 -9.71 15.16 -3.53
CA PRO A 217 -9.55 14.21 -4.61
C PRO A 217 -8.08 13.76 -4.68
N SER A 218 -7.86 12.46 -4.84
CA SER A 218 -6.52 11.90 -5.01
C SER A 218 -6.51 10.66 -5.92
N VAL A 219 -5.34 10.39 -6.48
CA VAL A 219 -5.10 9.24 -7.35
C VAL A 219 -3.86 8.52 -6.86
N PHE A 220 -3.97 7.21 -6.67
CA PHE A 220 -2.85 6.32 -6.41
C PHE A 220 -2.71 5.37 -7.59
N TYR A 221 -1.49 5.22 -8.09
CA TYR A 221 -1.12 4.30 -9.17
C TYR A 221 0.02 3.43 -8.70
N GLN A 222 -0.07 2.11 -8.97
CA GLN A 222 1.00 1.17 -8.69
C GLN A 222 1.23 0.27 -9.90
N TYR A 223 2.52 0.10 -10.26
CA TYR A 223 2.97 -0.76 -11.34
C TYR A 223 3.95 -1.81 -10.81
N TYR A 224 3.72 -3.07 -11.13
CA TYR A 224 4.55 -4.21 -10.76
C TYR A 224 5.39 -4.64 -11.95
N GLN A 225 6.71 -4.61 -11.80
CA GLN A 225 7.63 -4.99 -12.87
C GLN A 225 7.65 -6.50 -13.11
N SER A 226 7.24 -7.31 -12.13
CA SER A 226 7.24 -8.77 -12.19
C SER A 226 6.37 -9.33 -13.32
N ASP A 227 5.16 -8.82 -13.45
CA ASP A 227 4.13 -9.29 -14.39
C ASP A 227 3.57 -8.20 -15.31
N GLY A 228 4.07 -6.95 -15.17
CA GLY A 228 3.59 -5.80 -15.94
C GLY A 228 2.22 -5.27 -15.53
N ARG A 229 1.63 -5.82 -14.47
CA ARG A 229 0.33 -5.42 -13.95
C ARG A 229 0.38 -4.03 -13.35
N SER A 230 -0.69 -3.28 -13.50
CA SER A 230 -0.82 -1.98 -12.83
C SER A 230 -2.24 -1.75 -12.31
N VAL A 231 -2.30 -1.06 -11.18
CA VAL A 231 -3.54 -0.76 -10.42
C VAL A 231 -3.66 0.73 -10.25
N THR A 232 -4.88 1.25 -10.39
CA THR A 232 -5.19 2.65 -10.08
C THR A 232 -6.32 2.73 -9.07
N ASP A 233 -6.15 3.62 -8.07
CA ASP A 233 -7.21 4.02 -7.14
C ASP A 233 -7.59 5.47 -7.41
N LEU A 234 -8.87 5.71 -7.64
CA LEU A 234 -9.47 7.04 -7.63
C LEU A 234 -10.15 7.25 -6.29
N ASN A 235 -9.76 8.30 -5.58
CA ASN A 235 -10.25 8.54 -4.23
C ASN A 235 -10.83 9.95 -4.11
N ILE A 236 -11.81 10.05 -3.23
CA ILE A 236 -12.34 11.33 -2.78
C ILE A 236 -12.56 11.26 -1.27
N LYS A 237 -12.08 12.26 -0.54
CA LYS A 237 -12.22 12.34 0.92
C LYS A 237 -12.69 13.73 1.33
N TYR A 238 -13.69 13.79 2.19
CA TYR A 238 -14.21 14.99 2.80
C TYR A 238 -13.89 15.00 4.28
N ARG A 239 -13.27 16.08 4.78
CA ARG A 239 -12.97 16.31 6.20
C ARG A 239 -13.81 17.45 6.75
N LYS A 240 -14.25 17.32 7.98
CA LYS A 240 -14.97 18.35 8.72
C LYS A 240 -14.28 18.58 10.05
N PHE A 241 -13.72 19.78 10.25
CA PHE A 241 -13.01 20.18 11.46
C PHE A 241 -13.96 20.84 12.46
N ASN A 242 -13.71 20.60 13.74
CA ASN A 242 -14.31 21.33 14.83
C ASN A 242 -13.46 22.58 15.21
N ARG A 243 -13.77 23.22 16.34
CA ARG A 243 -13.03 24.40 16.82
C ARG A 243 -11.68 24.06 17.46
N TYR A 244 -11.44 22.79 17.78
CA TYR A 244 -10.26 22.27 18.47
C TYR A 244 -9.34 21.50 17.50
N GLU A 245 -9.58 21.63 16.18
CA GLU A 245 -8.85 20.94 15.12
C GLU A 245 -9.04 19.42 15.08
N ASP A 246 -9.90 18.87 15.97
CA ASP A 246 -10.39 17.53 15.76
C ASP A 246 -11.25 17.47 14.50
N TYR A 247 -11.25 16.36 13.80
CA TYR A 247 -12.07 16.22 12.61
C TYR A 247 -12.60 14.80 12.45
N PHE A 248 -13.71 14.70 11.76
CA PHE A 248 -14.12 13.45 11.14
C PHE A 248 -14.00 13.56 9.63
N TRP A 249 -13.83 12.42 8.98
CA TRP A 249 -13.78 12.36 7.54
C TRP A 249 -14.56 11.17 7.01
N VAL A 250 -15.06 11.34 5.78
CA VAL A 250 -15.73 10.30 4.99
C VAL A 250 -15.23 10.38 3.57
N GLY A 251 -15.19 9.27 2.90
CA GLY A 251 -14.74 9.24 1.51
C GLY A 251 -15.11 7.94 0.81
N ALA A 252 -14.66 7.81 -0.41
CA ALA A 252 -14.81 6.61 -1.21
C ALA A 252 -13.54 6.36 -2.02
N SER A 253 -13.27 5.09 -2.30
CA SER A 253 -12.19 4.63 -3.17
C SER A 253 -12.76 3.72 -4.25
N TYR A 254 -12.25 3.86 -5.47
CA TYR A 254 -12.55 3.02 -6.62
C TYR A 254 -11.24 2.50 -7.19
N ARG A 255 -11.02 1.18 -7.10
CA ARG A 255 -9.80 0.50 -7.53
C ARG A 255 -10.05 -0.34 -8.76
N PHE A 256 -9.17 -0.25 -9.75
CA PHE A 256 -9.23 -1.05 -10.98
C PHE A 256 -7.85 -1.41 -11.52
N LEU A 257 -7.77 -2.50 -12.27
CA LEU A 257 -6.62 -2.84 -13.11
C LEU A 257 -6.65 -1.97 -14.37
N ASN A 258 -5.50 -1.43 -14.78
CA ASN A 258 -5.45 -0.48 -15.89
C ASN A 258 -5.72 -1.11 -17.28
N ASP A 259 -5.56 -2.41 -17.41
CA ASP A 259 -5.99 -3.19 -18.59
C ASP A 259 -7.51 -3.48 -18.58
N GLN A 260 -8.20 -3.24 -17.47
CA GLN A 260 -9.62 -3.53 -17.27
C GLN A 260 -10.39 -2.37 -16.62
N ILE A 261 -10.23 -1.14 -17.14
CA ILE A 261 -10.78 0.09 -16.54
C ILE A 261 -12.29 0.01 -16.27
N GLY A 262 -13.03 -0.66 -17.12
CA GLY A 262 -14.48 -0.84 -16.97
C GLY A 262 -14.89 -1.94 -15.98
N LYS A 263 -13.93 -2.64 -15.34
CA LYS A 263 -14.18 -3.71 -14.38
C LYS A 263 -13.46 -3.41 -13.08
N PRO A 264 -14.09 -2.73 -12.11
CA PRO A 264 -13.44 -2.40 -10.86
C PRO A 264 -13.08 -3.66 -10.07
N LEU A 265 -11.91 -3.66 -9.44
CA LEU A 265 -11.50 -4.68 -8.49
C LEU A 265 -12.26 -4.53 -7.17
N ALA A 266 -12.36 -3.29 -6.71
CA ALA A 266 -13.02 -2.97 -5.47
C ALA A 266 -13.52 -1.53 -5.45
N VAL A 267 -14.63 -1.32 -4.76
CA VAL A 267 -15.18 -0.01 -4.47
C VAL A 267 -15.73 -0.01 -3.05
N GLY A 268 -15.59 1.10 -2.35
CA GLY A 268 -16.22 1.17 -1.04
C GLY A 268 -15.96 2.45 -0.28
N PRO A 269 -16.75 2.65 0.80
CA PRO A 269 -16.61 3.78 1.69
C PRO A 269 -15.36 3.66 2.57
N ILE A 270 -14.86 4.83 2.94
CA ILE A 270 -13.84 5.02 3.96
C ILE A 270 -14.35 6.05 4.96
N VAL A 271 -14.15 5.83 6.24
CA VAL A 271 -14.57 6.75 7.30
C VAL A 271 -13.52 6.80 8.39
N GLY A 272 -13.47 7.90 9.12
CA GLY A 272 -12.61 8.00 10.28
C GLY A 272 -12.76 9.31 11.03
N PHE A 273 -12.01 9.41 12.10
CA PHE A 273 -11.95 10.63 12.91
C PHE A 273 -10.56 10.78 13.54
N LEU A 274 -10.23 12.01 13.84
CA LEU A 274 -9.16 12.40 14.76
C LEU A 274 -9.78 13.14 15.93
N LYS A 275 -9.45 12.73 17.15
CA LYS A 275 -9.84 13.43 18.37
C LYS A 275 -8.66 13.47 19.34
N GLY A 276 -8.14 14.68 19.57
CA GLY A 276 -6.93 14.87 20.36
C GLY A 276 -5.75 14.06 19.81
N TYR A 277 -5.29 13.08 20.56
CA TYR A 277 -4.13 12.24 20.20
C TYR A 277 -4.47 10.93 19.48
N ILE A 278 -5.74 10.63 19.29
CA ILE A 278 -6.19 9.35 18.75
C ILE A 278 -6.88 9.57 17.41
N SER A 279 -6.46 8.84 16.40
CA SER A 279 -7.15 8.72 15.12
C SER A 279 -7.64 7.30 14.90
N VAL A 280 -8.79 7.17 14.27
CA VAL A 280 -9.33 5.87 13.85
C VAL A 280 -9.82 6.02 12.41
N GLY A 281 -9.42 5.07 11.57
CA GLY A 281 -9.88 4.98 10.20
C GLY A 281 -10.39 3.57 9.91
N TYR A 282 -11.49 3.47 9.20
CA TYR A 282 -12.06 2.22 8.76
C TYR A 282 -12.45 2.30 7.29
N SER A 283 -12.14 1.24 6.54
CA SER A 283 -12.62 1.10 5.17
C SER A 283 -13.28 -0.26 4.96
N TYR A 284 -14.33 -0.25 4.17
CA TYR A 284 -15.00 -1.43 3.66
C TYR A 284 -14.98 -1.39 2.14
N GLN A 285 -14.39 -2.40 1.51
CA GLN A 285 -14.27 -2.48 0.06
C GLN A 285 -15.03 -3.71 -0.45
N VAL A 286 -16.02 -3.47 -1.28
CA VAL A 286 -16.76 -4.53 -1.96
C VAL A 286 -15.96 -4.98 -3.17
N THR A 287 -15.73 -6.29 -3.30
CA THR A 287 -15.14 -6.90 -4.49
C THR A 287 -16.21 -6.93 -5.59
N LEU A 288 -15.88 -6.47 -6.80
CA LEU A 288 -16.85 -6.34 -7.91
C LEU A 288 -16.55 -7.28 -9.10
N ASN A 289 -15.78 -8.33 -8.85
CA ASN A 289 -15.53 -9.40 -9.83
C ASN A 289 -16.32 -10.68 -9.47
N ASP A 290 -16.06 -11.79 -10.15
CA ASP A 290 -16.76 -13.07 -9.95
C ASP A 290 -16.60 -13.63 -8.52
N LEU A 291 -15.61 -13.16 -7.75
CA LEU A 291 -15.43 -13.51 -6.35
C LEU A 291 -16.43 -12.83 -5.40
N ALA A 292 -17.19 -11.83 -5.88
CA ALA A 292 -18.15 -11.09 -5.06
C ALA A 292 -19.23 -11.99 -4.43
N ALA A 293 -19.59 -13.09 -5.10
CA ALA A 293 -20.59 -14.04 -4.61
C ALA A 293 -20.08 -14.91 -3.45
N TYR A 294 -18.78 -14.96 -3.22
CA TYR A 294 -18.13 -15.89 -2.29
C TYR A 294 -17.49 -15.21 -1.08
N ASN A 295 -17.54 -13.90 -1.00
CA ASN A 295 -16.90 -13.16 0.10
C ASN A 295 -17.72 -11.95 0.55
N ALA A 296 -17.47 -11.51 1.79
CA ALA A 296 -18.09 -10.33 2.39
C ALA A 296 -17.21 -9.07 2.25
N GLY A 297 -16.34 -9.01 1.22
CA GLY A 297 -15.49 -7.86 0.93
C GLY A 297 -14.21 -7.81 1.73
N THR A 298 -13.56 -6.65 1.71
CA THR A 298 -12.29 -6.37 2.39
C THR A 298 -12.52 -5.33 3.48
N HIS A 299 -12.02 -5.60 4.67
CA HIS A 299 -12.10 -4.72 5.82
C HIS A 299 -10.69 -4.25 6.19
N SER A 300 -10.51 -2.96 6.44
CA SER A 300 -9.28 -2.40 6.98
C SER A 300 -9.59 -1.46 8.13
N LEU A 301 -8.87 -1.64 9.24
CA LEU A 301 -8.94 -0.79 10.42
C LEU A 301 -7.56 -0.20 10.68
N THR A 302 -7.50 1.11 10.88
CA THR A 302 -6.28 1.82 11.29
C THR A 302 -6.56 2.55 12.59
N ILE A 303 -5.69 2.38 13.58
CA ILE A 303 -5.71 3.12 14.85
C ILE A 303 -4.39 3.87 14.95
N GLY A 304 -4.47 5.19 15.02
CA GLY A 304 -3.33 6.09 15.11
C GLY A 304 -3.23 6.77 16.46
N PHE A 305 -1.99 6.98 16.88
CA PHE A 305 -1.65 7.74 18.06
C PHE A 305 -0.66 8.83 17.68
N ARG A 306 -0.95 10.07 18.10
CA ARG A 306 -0.08 11.25 17.91
C ARG A 306 0.32 11.75 19.29
N PHE A 307 1.60 11.83 19.58
CA PHE A 307 2.10 12.34 20.85
C PHE A 307 3.49 12.97 20.66
N LEU A 308 3.89 13.84 21.55
CA LEU A 308 5.04 14.71 21.45
C LEU A 308 4.93 15.66 20.25
N GLN A 309 5.14 16.93 20.50
CA GLN A 309 5.23 17.91 19.42
C GLN A 309 6.61 17.86 18.77
N GLY A 310 6.66 18.13 17.48
CA GLY A 310 7.88 18.17 16.70
C GLY A 310 8.89 19.20 17.25
N LEU A 311 10.16 18.90 16.99
CA LEU A 311 11.30 19.68 17.47
C LEU A 311 11.55 20.96 16.63
N SER A 312 10.75 21.22 15.60
CA SER A 312 11.03 22.27 14.63
C SER A 312 9.76 22.83 13.99
N ASN A 313 9.78 24.12 13.69
CA ASN A 313 8.73 24.85 12.99
C ASN A 313 9.03 24.99 11.49
N CYS A 314 9.79 24.09 10.86
CA CYS A 314 10.03 24.18 9.43
C CYS A 314 8.72 23.99 8.65
N PRO A 315 8.30 24.94 7.82
CA PRO A 315 7.10 24.76 6.99
C PRO A 315 7.24 23.60 5.99
N CYS A 316 8.47 23.17 5.68
CA CYS A 316 8.72 22.04 4.81
C CYS A 316 8.29 20.69 5.38
N THR A 317 8.02 20.60 6.66
CA THR A 317 7.54 19.39 7.35
C THR A 317 6.10 19.50 7.85
N GLN A 318 5.40 20.60 7.57
CA GLN A 318 3.98 20.70 7.89
C GLN A 318 3.13 19.87 6.94
N SER A 319 2.06 19.30 7.43
CA SER A 319 1.09 18.57 6.60
C SER A 319 0.29 19.57 5.74
N PRO A 320 -0.09 19.22 4.49
CA PRO A 320 -1.07 20.00 3.73
C PRO A 320 -2.48 19.94 4.33
N VAL A 321 -2.75 18.95 5.16
CA VAL A 321 -3.97 18.86 5.98
C VAL A 321 -3.70 19.57 7.29
N HIS A 322 -4.65 20.35 7.80
CA HIS A 322 -4.54 20.94 9.13
C HIS A 322 -4.43 19.82 10.18
N ASP A 323 -3.30 19.79 10.89
CA ASP A 323 -3.04 18.87 12.00
C ASP A 323 -3.64 19.42 13.29
#